data_1053a79c25e2d8a63245be68bd06684d
#
_entry.id   1053a79c25e2d8a63245be68bd06684d
#
_cell.length_a   1.000
_cell.length_b   1.000
_cell.length_c   1.000
_cell.angle_alpha   90.00
_cell.angle_beta   90.00
_cell.angle_gamma   90.00
#
_symmetry.space_group_name_H-M   'P 1'
#
loop_
_entity.id
_entity.type
_entity.pdbx_description
1 polymer ?
#
loop_
_entity_poly.entity_id
_entity_poly.type
_entity_poly.pdbx_seq_one_letter_code
_entity_poly.pdbx_strand_id
1 'polypeptide(L)'
;MKFPHLSSAAVAMALLFVAACERKPPLAPEIKQAMEARHEGFETIGDSMKKIGDTLKGGGQLDPELAAAAKKINELAPQTKTWFPAGSGPETGRKTGAKAEIWAQPEVFAEKRDAFIAAAARLAQLADANDAAGFATQAGELGQACKGCHDQFREKKH
;
A
#
# COMPACT_ATOMS: atom_id res chain seq x y z
N MET A 1 -42.12 -39.81 -63.78
CA MET A 1 -40.96 -39.99 -62.90
C MET A 1 -40.93 -38.82 -61.95
N LYS A 2 -41.24 -39.02 -60.62
CA LYS A 2 -41.30 -37.99 -59.59
C LYS A 2 -40.04 -38.06 -58.77
N PHE A 3 -39.28 -36.97 -58.68
CA PHE A 3 -38.13 -36.83 -57.78
C PHE A 3 -38.58 -36.28 -56.42
N PRO A 4 -38.17 -36.84 -55.31
CA PRO A 4 -38.52 -36.32 -53.99
C PRO A 4 -37.55 -35.18 -53.59
N HIS A 5 -38.13 -34.13 -53.01
CA HIS A 5 -37.41 -33.00 -52.45
C HIS A 5 -36.73 -33.39 -51.13
N LEU A 6 -35.40 -33.27 -51.10
CA LEU A 6 -34.63 -33.33 -49.82
C LEU A 6 -34.78 -32.00 -49.10
N SER A 7 -35.46 -32.04 -47.98
CA SER A 7 -35.49 -30.91 -47.03
C SER A 7 -34.18 -30.87 -46.24
N SER A 8 -33.38 -29.86 -46.48
CA SER A 8 -32.19 -29.58 -45.66
C SER A 8 -32.63 -28.95 -44.32
N ALA A 9 -32.60 -29.72 -43.27
CA ALA A 9 -32.73 -29.19 -41.90
C ALA A 9 -31.42 -28.55 -41.50
N ALA A 10 -31.39 -27.22 -41.45
CA ALA A 10 -30.27 -26.46 -40.93
C ALA A 10 -30.33 -26.52 -39.39
N VAL A 11 -29.43 -27.30 -38.79
CA VAL A 11 -29.24 -27.31 -37.32
C VAL A 11 -28.43 -26.06 -36.94
N ALA A 12 -29.13 -25.04 -36.43
CA ALA A 12 -28.52 -23.86 -35.82
C ALA A 12 -27.98 -24.24 -34.45
N MET A 13 -26.66 -24.51 -34.37
CA MET A 13 -25.96 -24.75 -33.12
C MET A 13 -25.69 -23.40 -32.43
N ALA A 14 -26.54 -23.00 -31.50
CA ALA A 14 -26.35 -21.83 -30.67
C ALA A 14 -25.22 -22.08 -29.67
N LEU A 15 -24.05 -21.52 -29.93
CA LEU A 15 -22.94 -21.45 -28.98
C LEU A 15 -23.30 -20.49 -27.87
N LEU A 16 -23.76 -21.03 -26.76
CA LEU A 16 -23.91 -20.30 -25.50
C LEU A 16 -22.50 -20.00 -24.96
N PHE A 17 -21.96 -18.80 -25.23
CA PHE A 17 -20.82 -18.26 -24.50
C PHE A 17 -21.28 -18.00 -23.06
N VAL A 18 -21.07 -18.97 -22.18
CA VAL A 18 -21.12 -18.75 -20.75
C VAL A 18 -19.87 -17.90 -20.40
N ALA A 19 -20.06 -16.60 -20.28
CA ALA A 19 -19.05 -15.72 -19.66
C ALA A 19 -18.88 -16.18 -18.22
N ALA A 20 -17.95 -17.09 -17.98
CA ALA A 20 -17.51 -17.45 -16.66
C ALA A 20 -16.90 -16.19 -16.04
N CYS A 21 -17.62 -15.52 -15.14
CA CYS A 21 -17.01 -14.56 -14.24
C CYS A 21 -15.94 -15.33 -13.46
N GLU A 22 -14.68 -15.20 -13.88
CA GLU A 22 -13.55 -15.78 -13.15
C GLU A 22 -13.52 -15.18 -11.75
N ARG A 23 -14.12 -15.89 -10.81
CA ARG A 23 -13.96 -15.55 -9.39
C ARG A 23 -12.51 -15.80 -9.05
N LYS A 24 -11.80 -14.71 -8.73
CA LYS A 24 -10.43 -14.81 -8.22
C LYS A 24 -10.41 -15.80 -7.04
N PRO A 25 -9.45 -16.72 -6.99
CA PRO A 25 -9.36 -17.68 -5.89
C PRO A 25 -9.24 -16.95 -4.55
N PRO A 26 -9.73 -17.55 -3.46
CA PRO A 26 -9.56 -16.98 -2.14
C PRO A 26 -8.07 -16.86 -1.80
N LEU A 27 -7.69 -15.75 -1.18
CA LEU A 27 -6.33 -15.59 -0.66
C LEU A 27 -6.16 -16.47 0.58
N ALA A 28 -4.95 -16.97 0.80
CA ALA A 28 -4.57 -17.57 2.06
C ALA A 28 -4.81 -16.55 3.20
N PRO A 29 -5.33 -16.98 4.36
CA PRO A 29 -5.73 -16.07 5.44
C PRO A 29 -4.62 -15.11 5.87
N GLU A 30 -3.38 -15.58 5.95
CA GLU A 30 -2.20 -14.80 6.32
C GLU A 30 -1.87 -13.73 5.28
N ILE A 31 -2.04 -14.02 4.00
CA ILE A 31 -1.83 -13.06 2.91
C ILE A 31 -2.90 -11.97 2.97
N LYS A 32 -4.14 -12.36 3.16
CA LYS A 32 -5.26 -11.43 3.33
C LYS A 32 -5.01 -10.49 4.50
N GLN A 33 -4.67 -11.03 5.66
CA GLN A 33 -4.37 -10.26 6.88
C GLN A 33 -3.20 -9.29 6.67
N ALA A 34 -2.12 -9.72 6.02
CA ALA A 34 -0.99 -8.84 5.73
C ALA A 34 -1.36 -7.69 4.78
N MET A 35 -2.19 -7.95 3.77
CA MET A 35 -2.67 -6.92 2.85
C MET A 35 -3.60 -5.91 3.54
N GLU A 36 -4.46 -6.36 4.45
CA GLU A 36 -5.34 -5.52 5.27
C GLU A 36 -4.52 -4.67 6.23
N ALA A 37 -3.62 -5.27 7.01
CA ALA A 37 -2.73 -4.56 7.93
C ALA A 37 -1.86 -3.51 7.21
N ARG A 38 -1.35 -3.84 6.02
CA ARG A 38 -0.61 -2.90 5.15
C ARG A 38 -1.48 -1.71 4.76
N HIS A 39 -2.71 -1.95 4.33
CA HIS A 39 -3.63 -0.89 3.91
C HIS A 39 -3.95 0.05 5.06
N GLU A 40 -4.47 -0.48 6.16
CA GLU A 40 -4.87 0.28 7.34
C GLU A 40 -3.68 1.00 8.00
N GLY A 41 -2.54 0.32 8.08
CA GLY A 41 -1.33 0.88 8.66
C GLY A 41 -0.80 2.06 7.86
N PHE A 42 -0.72 1.95 6.52
CA PHE A 42 -0.27 3.08 5.70
C PHE A 42 -1.29 4.20 5.59
N GLU A 43 -2.60 3.95 5.71
CA GLU A 43 -3.59 5.01 5.84
C GLU A 43 -3.36 5.79 7.14
N THR A 44 -3.24 5.10 8.27
CA THR A 44 -2.98 5.73 9.57
C THR A 44 -1.66 6.52 9.59
N ILE A 45 -0.59 5.98 9.00
CA ILE A 45 0.69 6.69 8.85
C ILE A 45 0.52 7.94 7.98
N GLY A 46 -0.21 7.81 6.87
CA GLY A 46 -0.47 8.92 5.95
C GLY A 46 -1.25 10.05 6.59
N ASP A 47 -2.30 9.74 7.33
CA ASP A 47 -3.10 10.72 8.06
C ASP A 47 -2.30 11.43 9.16
N SER A 48 -1.46 10.66 9.88
CA SER A 48 -0.55 11.21 10.88
C SER A 48 0.48 12.17 10.27
N MET A 49 1.10 11.78 9.14
CA MET A 49 2.03 12.64 8.40
C MET A 49 1.34 13.88 7.82
N LYS A 50 0.12 13.72 7.31
CA LYS A 50 -0.68 14.85 6.81
C LYS A 50 -0.95 15.85 7.92
N LYS A 51 -1.38 15.40 9.11
CA LYS A 51 -1.61 16.25 10.27
C LYS A 51 -0.35 17.02 10.64
N ILE A 52 0.77 16.34 10.78
CA ILE A 52 2.07 16.97 11.09
C ILE A 52 2.41 18.01 10.03
N GLY A 53 2.36 17.63 8.75
CA GLY A 53 2.74 18.51 7.65
C GLY A 53 1.84 19.75 7.52
N ASP A 54 0.53 19.60 7.67
CA ASP A 54 -0.42 20.71 7.55
C ASP A 54 -0.25 21.69 8.71
N THR A 55 -0.07 21.21 9.96
CA THR A 55 0.17 22.06 11.12
C THR A 55 1.47 22.85 10.97
N LEU A 56 2.58 22.19 10.62
CA LEU A 56 3.87 22.87 10.46
C LEU A 56 3.87 23.89 9.31
N LYS A 57 3.23 23.57 8.16
CA LYS A 57 3.09 24.51 7.04
C LYS A 57 2.21 25.70 7.38
N GLY A 58 1.22 25.52 8.25
CA GLY A 58 0.37 26.58 8.76
C GLY A 58 1.02 27.48 9.82
N GLY A 59 2.31 27.27 10.13
CA GLY A 59 3.05 28.02 11.15
C GLY A 59 2.84 27.51 12.58
N GLY A 60 2.15 26.36 12.74
CA GLY A 60 2.03 25.69 14.03
C GLY A 60 3.35 25.06 14.48
N GLN A 61 3.43 24.71 15.75
CA GLN A 61 4.60 24.10 16.35
C GLN A 61 4.24 22.74 16.97
N LEU A 62 5.28 22.03 17.44
CA LEU A 62 5.09 20.78 18.17
C LEU A 62 4.14 20.99 19.36
N ASP A 63 3.11 20.19 19.40
CA ASP A 63 2.09 20.13 20.43
C ASP A 63 1.77 18.66 20.80
N PRO A 64 0.93 18.39 21.82
CA PRO A 64 0.58 17.02 22.19
C PRO A 64 -0.07 16.20 21.06
N GLU A 65 -0.78 16.84 20.13
CA GLU A 65 -1.41 16.14 19.01
C GLU A 65 -0.37 15.70 17.97
N LEU A 66 0.61 16.55 17.67
CA LEU A 66 1.72 16.20 16.80
C LEU A 66 2.62 15.13 17.42
N ALA A 67 2.87 15.23 18.73
CA ALA A 67 3.60 14.21 19.47
C ALA A 67 2.89 12.84 19.41
N ALA A 68 1.57 12.82 19.59
CA ALA A 68 0.78 11.60 19.46
C ALA A 68 0.81 11.04 18.03
N ALA A 69 0.75 11.89 17.00
CA ALA A 69 0.87 11.49 15.60
C ALA A 69 2.25 10.87 15.31
N ALA A 70 3.34 11.47 15.80
CA ALA A 70 4.68 10.92 15.65
C ALA A 70 4.83 9.55 16.34
N LYS A 71 4.30 9.40 17.55
CA LYS A 71 4.26 8.12 18.26
C LYS A 71 3.51 7.06 17.48
N LYS A 72 2.37 7.40 16.90
CA LYS A 72 1.56 6.48 16.10
C LYS A 72 2.34 6.01 14.87
N ILE A 73 3.05 6.88 14.17
CA ILE A 73 3.92 6.50 13.05
C ILE A 73 5.02 5.55 13.54
N ASN A 74 5.68 5.87 14.66
CA ASN A 74 6.75 5.04 15.21
C ASN A 74 6.28 3.66 15.66
N GLU A 75 5.06 3.52 16.18
CA GLU A 75 4.45 2.23 16.54
C GLU A 75 4.20 1.34 15.30
N LEU A 76 3.78 1.94 14.20
CA LEU A 76 3.42 1.23 12.97
C LEU A 76 4.61 0.96 12.06
N ALA A 77 5.64 1.82 12.07
CA ALA A 77 6.77 1.73 11.17
C ALA A 77 7.47 0.36 11.18
N PRO A 78 7.82 -0.25 12.33
CA PRO A 78 8.46 -1.56 12.35
C PRO A 78 7.56 -2.71 11.87
N GLN A 79 6.22 -2.55 11.93
CA GLN A 79 5.28 -3.55 11.45
C GLN A 79 5.33 -3.70 9.92
N THR A 80 5.83 -2.70 9.19
CA THR A 80 6.05 -2.78 7.74
C THR A 80 6.92 -3.96 7.32
N LYS A 81 7.72 -4.52 8.23
CA LYS A 81 8.53 -5.72 7.98
C LYS A 81 7.69 -6.97 7.69
N THR A 82 6.46 -7.01 8.16
CA THR A 82 5.53 -8.13 8.00
C THR A 82 4.43 -7.91 6.97
N TRP A 83 4.31 -6.70 6.42
CA TRP A 83 3.19 -6.34 5.56
C TRP A 83 3.32 -6.76 4.10
N PHE A 84 4.48 -7.30 3.69
CA PHE A 84 4.79 -7.65 2.30
C PHE A 84 5.26 -9.11 2.15
N PRO A 85 4.50 -10.11 2.67
CA PRO A 85 4.87 -11.50 2.43
C PRO A 85 4.79 -11.82 0.93
N ALA A 86 5.51 -12.85 0.50
CA ALA A 86 5.39 -13.36 -0.86
C ALA A 86 3.93 -13.74 -1.16
N GLY A 87 3.46 -13.47 -2.35
CA GLY A 87 2.06 -13.72 -2.73
C GLY A 87 1.07 -12.65 -2.28
N SER A 88 1.53 -11.46 -1.81
CA SER A 88 0.67 -10.34 -1.42
C SER A 88 0.74 -9.14 -2.38
N GLY A 89 1.25 -9.34 -3.59
CA GLY A 89 1.46 -8.33 -4.62
C GLY A 89 0.38 -8.27 -5.68
N PRO A 90 0.70 -7.63 -6.83
CA PRO A 90 -0.21 -7.50 -7.97
C PRO A 90 -0.70 -8.83 -8.54
N GLU A 91 0.09 -9.90 -8.40
CA GLU A 91 -0.23 -11.27 -8.86
C GLU A 91 -1.51 -11.83 -8.23
N THR A 92 -1.91 -11.32 -7.09
CA THR A 92 -3.20 -11.68 -6.46
C THR A 92 -4.40 -11.23 -7.30
N GLY A 93 -4.20 -10.32 -8.26
CA GLY A 93 -5.26 -9.64 -8.98
C GLY A 93 -6.16 -8.79 -8.09
N ARG A 94 -5.84 -8.59 -6.81
CA ARG A 94 -6.56 -7.71 -5.89
C ARG A 94 -6.06 -6.28 -6.03
N LYS A 95 -6.89 -5.31 -5.64
CA LYS A 95 -6.49 -3.90 -5.63
C LYS A 95 -5.35 -3.69 -4.63
N THR A 96 -4.21 -3.23 -5.10
CA THR A 96 -3.06 -2.89 -4.27
C THR A 96 -2.27 -1.74 -4.94
N GLY A 97 -1.64 -0.90 -4.12
CA GLY A 97 -0.67 0.07 -4.60
C GLY A 97 0.77 -0.44 -4.54
N ALA A 98 0.98 -1.69 -4.13
CA ALA A 98 2.30 -2.30 -4.08
C ALA A 98 2.71 -2.75 -5.48
N LYS A 99 3.90 -2.34 -5.95
CA LYS A 99 4.47 -2.76 -7.23
C LYS A 99 5.20 -4.10 -7.09
N ALA A 100 5.30 -4.85 -8.18
CA ALA A 100 6.02 -6.13 -8.21
C ALA A 100 7.51 -5.99 -7.84
N GLU A 101 8.09 -4.81 -8.06
CA GLU A 101 9.47 -4.47 -7.73
C GLU A 101 9.82 -4.67 -6.25
N ILE A 102 8.84 -4.63 -5.35
CA ILE A 102 9.04 -4.93 -3.91
C ILE A 102 9.63 -6.32 -3.72
N TRP A 103 9.11 -7.30 -4.47
CA TRP A 103 9.55 -8.70 -4.39
C TRP A 103 10.67 -9.04 -5.37
N ALA A 104 10.83 -8.22 -6.42
CA ALA A 104 11.93 -8.37 -7.37
C ALA A 104 13.24 -7.74 -6.86
N GLN A 105 13.17 -6.75 -5.96
CA GLN A 105 14.30 -6.01 -5.41
C GLN A 105 14.23 -5.96 -3.89
N PRO A 106 14.21 -7.12 -3.19
CA PRO A 106 13.92 -7.19 -1.76
C PRO A 106 14.94 -6.44 -0.88
N GLU A 107 16.19 -6.41 -1.29
CA GLU A 107 17.26 -5.72 -0.56
C GLU A 107 17.10 -4.19 -0.63
N VAL A 108 16.82 -3.66 -1.83
CA VAL A 108 16.59 -2.22 -2.03
C VAL A 108 15.31 -1.79 -1.30
N PHE A 109 14.27 -2.61 -1.36
CA PHE A 109 13.05 -2.35 -0.60
C PHE A 109 13.29 -2.35 0.90
N ALA A 110 14.06 -3.31 1.42
CA ALA A 110 14.42 -3.39 2.84
C ALA A 110 15.21 -2.15 3.29
N GLU A 111 16.19 -1.68 2.50
CA GLU A 111 16.93 -0.45 2.78
C GLU A 111 16.01 0.77 2.92
N LYS A 112 15.11 0.99 1.96
CA LYS A 112 14.16 2.11 2.00
C LYS A 112 13.19 2.02 3.17
N ARG A 113 12.69 0.83 3.46
CA ARG A 113 11.84 0.56 4.61
C ARG A 113 12.57 0.84 5.92
N ASP A 114 13.80 0.38 6.07
CA ASP A 114 14.56 0.54 7.31
C ASP A 114 14.97 2.02 7.51
N ALA A 115 15.23 2.77 6.44
CA ALA A 115 15.39 4.22 6.49
C ALA A 115 14.11 4.93 6.99
N PHE A 116 12.93 4.51 6.52
CA PHE A 116 11.65 5.00 7.02
C PHE A 116 11.47 4.70 8.52
N ILE A 117 11.77 3.47 8.96
CA ILE A 117 11.66 3.07 10.37
C ILE A 117 12.57 3.94 11.25
N ALA A 118 13.82 4.15 10.84
CA ALA A 118 14.77 4.99 11.57
C ALA A 118 14.31 6.45 11.66
N ALA A 119 13.81 7.01 10.56
CA ALA A 119 13.31 8.38 10.53
C ALA A 119 12.06 8.56 11.42
N ALA A 120 11.16 7.59 11.46
CA ALA A 120 9.98 7.59 12.32
C ALA A 120 10.38 7.53 13.81
N ALA A 121 11.33 6.68 14.17
CA ALA A 121 11.84 6.57 15.52
C ALA A 121 12.48 7.88 15.99
N ARG A 122 13.27 8.53 15.12
CA ARG A 122 13.89 9.82 15.43
C ARG A 122 12.85 10.92 15.63
N LEU A 123 11.80 10.96 14.80
CA LEU A 123 10.71 11.93 14.96
C LEU A 123 10.02 11.80 16.32
N ALA A 124 9.72 10.58 16.74
CA ALA A 124 9.11 10.31 18.05
C ALA A 124 10.03 10.71 19.20
N GLN A 125 11.34 10.45 19.11
CA GLN A 125 12.32 10.88 20.12
C GLN A 125 12.37 12.41 20.28
N LEU A 126 12.31 13.16 19.17
CA LEU A 126 12.32 14.62 19.20
C LEU A 126 11.01 15.17 19.79
N ALA A 127 9.88 14.50 19.51
CA ALA A 127 8.61 14.82 20.16
C ALA A 127 8.66 14.59 21.68
N ASP A 128 9.21 13.46 22.13
CA ASP A 128 9.37 13.14 23.55
C ASP A 128 10.35 14.13 24.27
N ALA A 129 11.36 14.60 23.55
CA ALA A 129 12.29 15.62 24.04
C ALA A 129 11.71 17.05 23.99
N ASN A 130 10.51 17.23 23.46
CA ASN A 130 9.90 18.55 23.21
C ASN A 130 10.79 19.50 22.38
N ASP A 131 11.59 18.93 21.47
CA ASP A 131 12.46 19.68 20.54
C ASP A 131 11.66 20.08 19.30
N ALA A 132 11.00 21.23 19.36
CA ALA A 132 10.14 21.69 18.26
C ALA A 132 10.91 21.96 16.95
N ALA A 133 12.13 22.48 17.03
CA ALA A 133 12.95 22.80 15.86
C ALA A 133 13.46 21.51 15.18
N GLY A 134 14.02 20.61 15.99
CA GLY A 134 14.43 19.28 15.53
C GLY A 134 13.27 18.48 14.96
N PHE A 135 12.10 18.52 15.61
CA PHE A 135 10.89 17.86 15.14
C PHE A 135 10.45 18.34 13.75
N ALA A 136 10.42 19.66 13.53
CA ALA A 136 10.04 20.22 12.23
C ALA A 136 11.00 19.77 11.11
N THR A 137 12.31 19.81 11.38
CA THR A 137 13.33 19.32 10.44
C THR A 137 13.14 17.83 10.16
N GLN A 138 13.01 17.02 11.20
CA GLN A 138 12.87 15.57 11.10
C GLN A 138 11.57 15.14 10.38
N ALA A 139 10.49 15.91 10.55
CA ALA A 139 9.25 15.66 9.80
C ALA A 139 9.46 15.78 8.28
N GLY A 140 10.31 16.74 7.85
CA GLY A 140 10.73 16.86 6.46
C GLY A 140 11.54 15.65 5.99
N GLU A 141 12.50 15.18 6.79
CA GLU A 141 13.33 13.99 6.49
C GLU A 141 12.49 12.73 6.39
N LEU A 142 11.55 12.53 7.31
CA LEU A 142 10.60 11.42 7.27
C LEU A 142 9.76 11.48 5.98
N GLY A 143 9.30 12.67 5.58
CA GLY A 143 8.60 12.87 4.31
C GLY A 143 9.44 12.46 3.10
N GLN A 144 10.75 12.75 3.09
CA GLN A 144 11.65 12.31 2.03
C GLN A 144 11.85 10.79 2.03
N ALA A 145 11.95 10.15 3.19
CA ALA A 145 12.02 8.69 3.30
C ALA A 145 10.75 8.03 2.73
N CYS A 146 9.56 8.57 3.05
CA CYS A 146 8.29 8.12 2.46
C CYS A 146 8.30 8.25 0.94
N LYS A 147 8.72 9.41 0.43
CA LYS A 147 8.77 9.67 -1.02
C LYS A 147 9.74 8.74 -1.73
N GLY A 148 10.94 8.55 -1.20
CA GLY A 148 11.98 7.72 -1.82
C GLY A 148 11.56 6.25 -1.96
N CYS A 149 10.78 5.71 -1.00
CA CYS A 149 10.17 4.39 -1.11
C CYS A 149 9.02 4.39 -2.13
N HIS A 150 8.11 5.36 -2.05
CA HIS A 150 6.91 5.44 -2.89
C HIS A 150 7.24 5.62 -4.38
N ASP A 151 8.25 6.39 -4.73
CA ASP A 151 8.64 6.63 -6.13
C ASP A 151 9.00 5.32 -6.84
N GLN A 152 9.60 4.38 -6.13
CA GLN A 152 10.07 3.12 -6.69
C GLN A 152 9.03 1.99 -6.53
N PHE A 153 8.37 1.88 -5.39
CA PHE A 153 7.65 0.69 -4.94
C PHE A 153 6.12 0.88 -4.85
N ARG A 154 5.60 2.09 -5.09
CA ARG A 154 4.18 2.36 -5.04
C ARG A 154 3.64 2.79 -6.39
N GLU A 155 2.48 2.23 -6.79
CA GLU A 155 1.74 2.67 -7.97
C GLU A 155 1.29 4.13 -7.81
N LYS A 156 1.45 4.92 -8.88
CA LYS A 156 0.92 6.28 -8.91
C LYS A 156 -0.61 6.21 -8.93
N LYS A 157 -1.26 6.98 -8.06
CA LYS A 157 -2.71 7.19 -8.17
C LYS A 157 -2.95 8.05 -9.42
N HIS A 158 -3.67 7.48 -10.38
CA HIS A 158 -4.21 8.22 -11.53
C HIS A 158 -5.49 8.91 -11.17
#